data_b28bb090a229fe106540f1076c875146
#
_entry.id   b28bb090a229fe106540f1076c875146
#
_cell.length_a   1.000
_cell.length_b   1.000
_cell.length_c   1.000
_cell.angle_alpha   90.00
_cell.angle_beta   90.00
_cell.angle_gamma   90.00
#
_symmetry.space_group_name_H-M   'P 1'
#
loop_
_entity.id
_entity.type
_entity.pdbx_description
1 polymer ?
#
loop_
_entity_poly.entity_id
_entity_poly.type
_entity_poly.pdbx_seq_one_letter_code
_entity_poly.pdbx_strand_id
1 'polypeptide(L)'
;YELKTVIRKLFIACFLCLFLISCKDAKTDAIISLLQKWDGKEILFPKSPIFTIKGKDTILYPILDEYKILTYVDSIGCTSCKLQLSAWSMLINEIDSLYAGRVKFIFAFSPNRIKDIYHAILTANFTYPVYVDKQDSIAKLNRFPLESNLHTFLLDKNNRVIAVGNPVYNPKIKKLYFKKLFESF
;
A
#
# COMPACT_ATOMS: atom_id res chain seq x y z
N TYR A 1 -42.68 -28.17 -29.54
CA TYR A 1 -41.45 -28.78 -28.96
C TYR A 1 -40.32 -27.77 -28.87
N GLU A 2 -40.10 -26.94 -29.88
CA GLU A 2 -39.03 -25.93 -29.94
C GLU A 2 -39.21 -24.82 -28.91
N LEU A 3 -40.43 -24.33 -28.68
CA LEU A 3 -40.70 -23.23 -27.74
C LEU A 3 -40.27 -23.58 -26.29
N LYS A 4 -40.52 -24.80 -25.85
CA LYS A 4 -40.10 -25.28 -24.50
C LYS A 4 -38.59 -25.36 -24.37
N THR A 5 -37.87 -25.69 -25.45
CA THR A 5 -36.42 -25.78 -25.48
C THR A 5 -35.79 -24.39 -25.43
N VAL A 6 -36.34 -23.39 -26.10
CA VAL A 6 -35.91 -22.00 -26.08
C VAL A 6 -36.10 -21.39 -24.68
N ILE A 7 -37.29 -21.58 -24.07
CA ILE A 7 -37.61 -21.09 -22.73
C ILE A 7 -36.62 -21.69 -21.69
N ARG A 8 -36.31 -22.99 -21.80
CA ARG A 8 -35.37 -23.65 -20.89
C ARG A 8 -33.93 -23.11 -21.03
N LYS A 9 -33.49 -22.82 -22.26
CA LYS A 9 -32.17 -22.17 -22.51
C LYS A 9 -32.12 -20.75 -21.98
N LEU A 10 -33.20 -19.96 -22.12
CA LEU A 10 -33.29 -18.62 -21.56
C LEU A 10 -33.24 -18.63 -20.02
N PHE A 11 -33.93 -19.56 -19.37
CA PHE A 11 -33.89 -19.73 -17.91
C PHE A 11 -32.51 -20.10 -17.41
N ILE A 12 -31.81 -21.01 -18.10
CA ILE A 12 -30.44 -21.39 -17.74
C ILE A 12 -29.47 -20.21 -17.91
N ALA A 13 -29.60 -19.45 -19.01
CA ALA A 13 -28.74 -18.27 -19.24
C ALA A 13 -28.99 -17.17 -18.21
N CYS A 14 -30.24 -16.89 -17.85
CA CYS A 14 -30.60 -15.91 -16.82
C CYS A 14 -30.11 -16.34 -15.44
N PHE A 15 -30.19 -17.62 -15.08
CA PHE A 15 -29.70 -18.18 -13.84
C PHE A 15 -28.16 -18.10 -13.77
N LEU A 16 -27.43 -18.33 -14.86
CA LEU A 16 -25.97 -18.18 -14.94
C LEU A 16 -25.55 -16.72 -14.77
N CYS A 17 -26.29 -15.76 -15.34
CA CYS A 17 -26.00 -14.33 -15.17
C CYS A 17 -26.18 -13.85 -13.73
N LEU A 18 -27.16 -14.38 -12.98
CA LEU A 18 -27.38 -14.04 -11.57
C LEU A 18 -26.20 -14.46 -10.69
N PHE A 19 -25.57 -15.60 -10.97
CA PHE A 19 -24.35 -16.03 -10.23
C PHE A 19 -23.14 -15.14 -10.48
N LEU A 20 -22.99 -14.57 -11.68
CA LEU A 20 -21.86 -13.70 -12.00
C LEU A 20 -21.97 -12.33 -11.34
N ILE A 21 -23.17 -11.81 -11.13
CA ILE A 21 -23.40 -10.53 -10.44
C ILE A 21 -23.15 -10.68 -8.94
N SER A 22 -23.61 -11.76 -8.31
CA SER A 22 -23.44 -12.01 -6.87
C SER A 22 -21.96 -12.12 -6.44
N CYS A 23 -21.10 -12.66 -7.32
CA CYS A 23 -19.67 -12.82 -6.98
C CYS A 23 -18.88 -11.50 -6.96
N LYS A 24 -19.29 -10.49 -7.75
CA LYS A 24 -18.68 -9.15 -7.73
C LYS A 24 -19.01 -8.39 -6.45
N ASP A 25 -20.23 -8.47 -6.00
CA ASP A 25 -20.71 -7.74 -4.81
C ASP A 25 -20.02 -8.27 -3.54
N ALA A 26 -19.94 -9.58 -3.35
CA ALA A 26 -19.30 -10.20 -2.19
C ALA A 26 -17.80 -9.82 -2.05
N LYS A 27 -17.06 -9.72 -3.15
CA LYS A 27 -15.65 -9.30 -3.13
C LYS A 27 -15.49 -7.82 -2.80
N THR A 28 -16.39 -6.99 -3.29
CA THR A 28 -16.41 -5.56 -3.00
C THR A 28 -16.73 -5.32 -1.53
N ASP A 29 -17.72 -6.00 -0.98
CA ASP A 29 -18.11 -5.89 0.42
C ASP A 29 -17.00 -6.35 1.37
N ALA A 30 -16.28 -7.41 1.03
CA ALA A 30 -15.12 -7.87 1.78
C ALA A 30 -14.01 -6.81 1.82
N ILE A 31 -13.72 -6.15 0.69
CA ILE A 31 -12.73 -5.06 0.63
C ILE A 31 -13.20 -3.86 1.44
N ILE A 32 -14.45 -3.45 1.33
CA ILE A 32 -15.02 -2.34 2.11
C ILE A 32 -14.92 -2.63 3.61
N SER A 33 -15.32 -3.80 4.05
CA SER A 33 -15.20 -4.23 5.44
C SER A 33 -13.76 -4.20 5.94
N LEU A 34 -12.82 -4.63 5.10
CA LEU A 34 -11.41 -4.60 5.43
C LEU A 34 -10.89 -3.16 5.53
N LEU A 35 -11.26 -2.27 4.62
CA LEU A 35 -10.88 -0.86 4.68
C LEU A 35 -11.44 -0.18 5.94
N GLN A 36 -12.69 -0.45 6.29
CA GLN A 36 -13.32 0.06 7.53
C GLN A 36 -12.59 -0.42 8.78
N LYS A 37 -12.10 -1.67 8.80
CA LYS A 37 -11.32 -2.21 9.91
C LYS A 37 -9.96 -1.52 10.09
N TRP A 38 -9.42 -0.95 9.03
CA TRP A 38 -8.14 -0.24 9.07
C TRP A 38 -8.28 1.25 9.32
N ASP A 39 -9.42 1.85 9.05
CA ASP A 39 -9.67 3.27 9.29
C ASP A 39 -9.53 3.61 10.78
N GLY A 40 -8.72 4.62 11.09
CA GLY A 40 -8.40 5.03 12.47
C GLY A 40 -7.50 4.08 13.26
N LYS A 41 -7.13 2.90 12.72
CA LYS A 41 -6.23 1.97 13.40
C LYS A 41 -4.84 2.57 13.51
N GLU A 42 -4.24 2.49 14.70
CA GLU A 42 -2.86 2.91 14.93
C GLU A 42 -1.87 1.91 14.33
N ILE A 43 -0.87 2.42 13.63
CA ILE A 43 0.28 1.67 13.14
C ILE A 43 1.41 1.74 14.17
N LEU A 44 1.86 0.59 14.61
CA LEU A 44 2.96 0.44 15.54
C LEU A 44 4.29 0.32 14.79
N PHE A 45 5.27 1.12 15.16
CA PHE A 45 6.61 1.06 14.60
C PHE A 45 7.57 0.34 15.56
N PRO A 46 8.59 -0.37 15.04
CA PRO A 46 9.68 -0.87 15.88
C PRO A 46 10.37 0.26 16.66
N LYS A 47 10.86 -0.02 17.87
CA LYS A 47 11.46 1.01 18.75
C LYS A 47 12.66 1.73 18.15
N SER A 48 13.44 1.07 17.30
CA SER A 48 14.67 1.61 16.72
C SER A 48 14.87 1.10 15.30
N PRO A 49 14.03 1.52 14.33
CA PRO A 49 14.20 1.11 12.95
C PRO A 49 15.45 1.79 12.37
N ILE A 50 16.33 1.01 11.76
CA ILE A 50 17.55 1.50 11.12
C ILE A 50 17.25 1.81 9.67
N PHE A 51 17.25 3.08 9.31
CA PHE A 51 17.09 3.54 7.93
C PHE A 51 18.44 3.70 7.24
N THR A 52 18.45 3.38 5.95
CA THR A 52 19.64 3.56 5.11
C THR A 52 19.30 4.29 3.83
N ILE A 53 20.26 5.07 3.32
CA ILE A 53 20.22 5.63 1.96
C ILE A 53 21.03 4.71 1.03
N LYS A 54 20.45 4.34 -0.09
CA LYS A 54 21.07 3.43 -1.08
C LYS A 54 21.55 2.10 -0.48
N GLY A 55 21.00 1.71 0.67
CA GLY A 55 21.38 0.48 1.36
C GLY A 55 22.77 0.49 1.97
N LYS A 56 23.42 1.64 2.09
CA LYS A 56 24.80 1.80 2.59
C LYS A 56 24.86 2.70 3.80
N ASP A 57 24.45 3.94 3.65
CA ASP A 57 24.65 4.97 4.66
C ASP A 57 23.50 4.96 5.66
N THR A 58 23.79 4.59 6.90
CA THR A 58 22.82 4.67 7.99
C THR A 58 22.54 6.12 8.34
N ILE A 59 21.27 6.46 8.46
CA ILE A 59 20.83 7.81 8.81
C ILE A 59 19.89 7.80 10.00
N LEU A 60 19.90 8.90 10.74
CA LEU A 60 18.86 9.19 11.72
C LEU A 60 17.59 9.63 10.98
N TYR A 61 16.53 8.84 11.06
CA TYR A 61 15.26 9.11 10.42
C TYR A 61 14.11 8.92 11.44
N PRO A 62 13.93 9.88 12.35
CA PRO A 62 12.94 9.76 13.42
C PRO A 62 11.52 9.77 12.83
N ILE A 63 10.66 8.94 13.40
CA ILE A 63 9.23 8.89 13.08
C ILE A 63 8.53 9.77 14.13
N LEU A 64 8.30 11.04 13.77
CA LEU A 64 7.75 12.07 14.65
C LEU A 64 6.28 12.38 14.33
N ASP A 65 5.77 13.50 14.86
CA ASP A 65 4.38 13.95 14.76
C ASP A 65 4.06 14.63 13.41
N GLU A 66 4.43 13.96 12.32
CA GLU A 66 4.10 14.39 10.95
C GLU A 66 3.05 13.47 10.34
N TYR A 67 2.43 13.89 9.22
CA TYR A 67 1.69 12.96 8.35
C TYR A 67 2.67 12.00 7.69
N LYS A 68 2.27 10.75 7.48
CA LYS A 68 3.18 9.72 6.97
C LYS A 68 2.53 8.92 5.85
N ILE A 69 3.33 8.56 4.86
CA ILE A 69 2.95 7.52 3.89
C ILE A 69 3.84 6.31 4.17
N LEU A 70 3.26 5.29 4.77
CA LEU A 70 3.92 4.01 5.01
C LEU A 70 3.69 3.08 3.82
N THR A 71 4.76 2.55 3.25
CA THR A 71 4.71 1.45 2.27
C THR A 71 5.48 0.27 2.82
N TYR A 72 4.78 -0.84 3.05
CA TYR A 72 5.37 -2.10 3.43
C TYR A 72 5.41 -3.05 2.23
N VAL A 73 6.56 -3.66 1.99
CA VAL A 73 6.73 -4.67 0.94
C VAL A 73 7.22 -5.96 1.58
N ASP A 74 6.38 -6.98 1.49
CA ASP A 74 6.66 -8.33 2.00
C ASP A 74 7.66 -9.09 1.13
N SER A 75 8.06 -10.27 1.62
CA SER A 75 8.99 -11.17 0.95
C SER A 75 8.35 -12.02 -0.15
N ILE A 76 7.03 -11.92 -0.37
CA ILE A 76 6.29 -12.79 -1.30
C ILE A 76 6.37 -12.25 -2.73
N GLY A 77 6.83 -13.08 -3.68
CA GLY A 77 6.85 -12.75 -5.12
C GLY A 77 8.02 -11.87 -5.56
N CYS A 78 7.89 -11.23 -6.73
CA CYS A 78 8.93 -10.39 -7.33
C CYS A 78 9.09 -9.07 -6.58
N THR A 79 10.15 -8.93 -5.79
CA THR A 79 10.45 -7.73 -5.01
C THR A 79 10.63 -6.49 -5.89
N SER A 80 11.43 -6.57 -6.95
CA SER A 80 11.70 -5.42 -7.83
C SER A 80 10.45 -4.92 -8.54
N CYS A 81 9.53 -5.83 -8.93
CA CYS A 81 8.26 -5.46 -9.56
C CYS A 81 7.34 -4.71 -8.60
N LYS A 82 7.37 -5.06 -7.31
CA LYS A 82 6.52 -4.44 -6.27
C LYS A 82 7.02 -3.06 -5.84
N LEU A 83 8.33 -2.80 -5.94
CA LEU A 83 8.92 -1.61 -5.37
C LEU A 83 8.56 -0.32 -6.12
N GLN A 84 8.48 -0.34 -7.46
CA GLN A 84 8.21 0.84 -8.33
C GLN A 84 8.89 2.13 -7.87
N LEU A 85 10.16 2.05 -7.49
CA LEU A 85 10.90 3.12 -6.82
C LEU A 85 10.95 4.42 -7.63
N SER A 86 11.03 4.34 -8.96
CA SER A 86 11.01 5.54 -9.82
C SER A 86 9.68 6.29 -9.75
N ALA A 87 8.55 5.57 -9.71
CA ALA A 87 7.23 6.18 -9.57
C ALA A 87 7.02 6.75 -8.17
N TRP A 88 7.59 6.11 -7.14
CA TRP A 88 7.63 6.68 -5.80
C TRP A 88 8.46 7.98 -5.75
N SER A 89 9.62 8.04 -6.42
CA SER A 89 10.40 9.28 -6.49
C SER A 89 9.62 10.44 -7.09
N MET A 90 8.83 10.19 -8.14
CA MET A 90 7.95 11.23 -8.71
C MET A 90 6.87 11.69 -7.73
N LEU A 91 6.21 10.75 -7.04
CA LEU A 91 5.18 11.09 -6.06
C LEU A 91 5.74 11.84 -4.84
N ILE A 92 6.94 11.46 -4.38
CA ILE A 92 7.64 12.17 -3.30
C ILE A 92 7.88 13.62 -3.70
N ASN A 93 8.47 13.86 -4.86
CA ASN A 93 8.74 15.21 -5.34
C ASN A 93 7.46 16.05 -5.47
N GLU A 94 6.37 15.45 -5.96
CA GLU A 94 5.08 16.12 -6.09
C GLU A 94 4.49 16.51 -4.71
N ILE A 95 4.54 15.60 -3.73
CA ILE A 95 4.05 15.87 -2.37
C ILE A 95 4.94 16.88 -1.66
N ASP A 96 6.26 16.76 -1.76
CA ASP A 96 7.20 17.68 -1.12
C ASP A 96 7.08 19.10 -1.69
N SER A 97 6.81 19.25 -2.99
CA SER A 97 6.57 20.56 -3.61
C SER A 97 5.31 21.27 -3.09
N LEU A 98 4.29 20.50 -2.71
CA LEU A 98 3.00 21.04 -2.24
C LEU A 98 2.95 21.23 -0.72
N TYR A 99 3.62 20.33 0.02
CA TYR A 99 3.50 20.29 1.47
C TYR A 99 4.81 20.57 2.21
N ALA A 100 5.88 20.99 1.51
CA ALA A 100 7.14 21.48 2.07
C ALA A 100 7.73 20.55 3.15
N GLY A 101 7.81 19.25 2.88
CA GLY A 101 8.38 18.25 3.79
C GLY A 101 7.51 17.89 5.00
N ARG A 102 6.25 18.36 5.06
CA ARG A 102 5.31 18.03 6.16
C ARG A 102 4.74 16.61 6.09
N VAL A 103 5.07 15.85 5.05
CA VAL A 103 4.68 14.45 4.87
C VAL A 103 5.92 13.59 4.82
N LYS A 104 6.04 12.65 5.74
CA LYS A 104 7.16 11.73 5.81
C LYS A 104 6.83 10.42 5.08
N PHE A 105 7.76 9.94 4.27
CA PHE A 105 7.62 8.65 3.61
C PHE A 105 8.40 7.58 4.36
N ILE A 106 7.77 6.45 4.64
CA ILE A 106 8.36 5.32 5.35
C ILE A 106 8.29 4.10 4.44
N PHE A 107 9.44 3.70 3.91
CA PHE A 107 9.59 2.49 3.11
C PHE A 107 10.15 1.37 3.98
N ALA A 108 9.30 0.40 4.33
CA ALA A 108 9.66 -0.77 5.10
C ALA A 108 9.65 -2.01 4.18
N PHE A 109 10.81 -2.61 3.99
CA PHE A 109 10.98 -3.74 3.09
C PHE A 109 11.42 -4.97 3.87
N SER A 110 10.64 -6.05 3.80
CA SER A 110 10.94 -7.34 4.41
C SER A 110 11.28 -8.38 3.32
N PRO A 111 12.54 -8.41 2.82
CA PRO A 111 12.92 -9.26 1.70
C PRO A 111 13.33 -10.66 2.12
N ASN A 112 13.07 -11.67 1.26
CA ASN A 112 13.74 -12.98 1.36
C ASN A 112 15.24 -12.87 1.10
N ARG A 113 15.63 -12.02 0.15
CA ARG A 113 17.03 -11.75 -0.21
C ARG A 113 17.31 -10.27 -0.21
N ILE A 114 18.11 -9.83 0.74
CA ILE A 114 18.48 -8.41 0.91
C ILE A 114 19.16 -7.84 -0.33
N LYS A 115 19.96 -8.64 -1.02
CA LYS A 115 20.66 -8.24 -2.25
C LYS A 115 19.70 -7.74 -3.33
N ASP A 116 18.49 -8.32 -3.43
CA ASP A 116 17.50 -7.92 -4.43
C ASP A 116 16.96 -6.51 -4.15
N ILE A 117 16.76 -6.16 -2.87
CA ILE A 117 16.38 -4.81 -2.45
C ILE A 117 17.48 -3.80 -2.81
N TYR A 118 18.72 -4.09 -2.43
CA TYR A 118 19.83 -3.19 -2.72
C TYR A 118 20.06 -2.99 -4.21
N HIS A 119 19.97 -4.06 -4.99
CA HIS A 119 20.04 -3.97 -6.43
C HIS A 119 18.94 -3.07 -7.01
N ALA A 120 17.68 -3.26 -6.57
CA ALA A 120 16.57 -2.45 -7.02
C ALA A 120 16.73 -0.96 -6.66
N ILE A 121 17.16 -0.66 -5.43
CA ILE A 121 17.42 0.71 -4.94
C ILE A 121 18.51 1.39 -5.80
N LEU A 122 19.61 0.69 -6.06
CA LEU A 122 20.73 1.22 -6.87
C LEU A 122 20.34 1.43 -8.32
N THR A 123 19.65 0.44 -8.92
CA THR A 123 19.20 0.51 -10.33
C THR A 123 18.21 1.66 -10.55
N ALA A 124 17.30 1.89 -9.62
CA ALA A 124 16.34 3.00 -9.66
C ALA A 124 16.94 4.33 -9.22
N ASN A 125 18.22 4.37 -8.83
CA ASN A 125 18.85 5.52 -8.15
C ASN A 125 17.97 6.14 -7.07
N PHE A 126 17.34 5.29 -6.25
CA PHE A 126 16.42 5.72 -5.21
C PHE A 126 17.21 6.23 -4.00
N THR A 127 17.06 7.51 -3.71
CA THR A 127 17.85 8.21 -2.67
C THR A 127 17.05 8.45 -1.39
N TYR A 128 15.78 8.06 -1.36
CA TYR A 128 14.96 8.21 -0.15
C TYR A 128 15.31 7.14 0.89
N PRO A 129 15.18 7.45 2.19
CA PRO A 129 15.48 6.51 3.27
C PRO A 129 14.62 5.24 3.21
N VAL A 130 15.24 4.08 3.39
CA VAL A 130 14.55 2.79 3.45
C VAL A 130 14.92 2.03 4.72
N TYR A 131 13.93 1.39 5.33
CA TYR A 131 14.09 0.44 6.42
C TYR A 131 14.04 -0.98 5.88
N VAL A 132 15.14 -1.71 5.96
CA VAL A 132 15.20 -3.14 5.59
C VAL A 132 14.91 -3.97 6.83
N ASP A 133 13.66 -4.41 6.96
CA ASP A 133 13.14 -5.15 8.11
C ASP A 133 13.40 -6.64 7.95
N LYS A 134 14.60 -7.09 8.29
CA LYS A 134 15.02 -8.50 8.18
C LYS A 134 14.20 -9.46 9.05
N GLN A 135 13.56 -8.95 10.10
CA GLN A 135 12.82 -9.75 11.07
C GLN A 135 11.32 -9.67 10.85
N ASP A 136 10.89 -8.91 9.84
CA ASP A 136 9.48 -8.63 9.58
C ASP A 136 8.74 -8.05 10.79
N SER A 137 9.44 -7.19 11.52
CA SER A 137 8.99 -6.65 12.80
C SER A 137 7.73 -5.80 12.65
N ILE A 138 7.67 -4.97 11.58
CA ILE A 138 6.53 -4.07 11.36
C ILE A 138 5.26 -4.86 11.02
N ALA A 139 5.36 -5.92 10.22
CA ALA A 139 4.20 -6.75 9.89
C ALA A 139 3.73 -7.56 11.11
N LYS A 140 4.65 -8.09 11.93
CA LYS A 140 4.33 -8.79 13.17
C LYS A 140 3.61 -7.90 14.18
N LEU A 141 4.01 -6.64 14.30
CA LEU A 141 3.38 -5.67 15.19
C LEU A 141 1.95 -5.33 14.73
N ASN A 142 1.73 -5.21 13.42
CA ASN A 142 0.49 -4.65 12.88
C ASN A 142 -0.48 -5.67 12.31
N ARG A 143 -0.01 -6.87 11.95
CA ARG A 143 -0.80 -7.93 11.30
C ARG A 143 -1.48 -7.39 10.04
N PHE A 144 -0.69 -6.92 9.07
CA PHE A 144 -1.18 -6.34 7.82
C PHE A 144 -2.13 -7.29 7.06
N PRO A 145 -3.00 -6.75 6.18
CA PRO A 145 -3.85 -7.56 5.31
C PRO A 145 -3.03 -8.55 4.48
N LEU A 146 -3.64 -9.65 4.06
CA LEU A 146 -2.98 -10.61 3.15
C LEU A 146 -2.80 -10.02 1.74
N GLU A 147 -3.66 -9.09 1.36
CA GLU A 147 -3.65 -8.41 0.08
C GLU A 147 -2.53 -7.37 0.00
N SER A 148 -1.44 -7.70 -0.65
CA SER A 148 -0.24 -6.84 -0.73
C SER A 148 -0.49 -5.45 -1.36
N ASN A 149 -1.52 -5.31 -2.20
CA ASN A 149 -1.94 -4.01 -2.75
C ASN A 149 -2.53 -3.05 -1.69
N LEU A 150 -2.83 -3.56 -0.49
CA LEU A 150 -3.31 -2.78 0.65
C LEU A 150 -2.22 -2.48 1.69
N HIS A 151 -0.96 -2.78 1.40
CA HIS A 151 0.18 -2.53 2.29
C HIS A 151 0.74 -1.11 2.19
N THR A 152 -0.06 -0.15 1.72
CA THR A 152 0.31 1.27 1.74
C THR A 152 -0.77 2.04 2.48
N PHE A 153 -0.34 2.88 3.41
CA PHE A 153 -1.20 3.59 4.34
C PHE A 153 -0.82 5.07 4.40
N LEU A 154 -1.81 5.95 4.29
CA LEU A 154 -1.66 7.33 4.74
C LEU A 154 -2.00 7.39 6.22
N LEU A 155 -1.10 7.96 7.02
CA LEU A 155 -1.23 8.06 8.47
C LEU A 155 -1.28 9.53 8.89
N ASP A 156 -2.07 9.80 9.92
CA ASP A 156 -2.03 11.08 10.63
C ASP A 156 -0.78 11.23 11.52
N LYS A 157 -0.70 12.33 12.23
CA LYS A 157 0.40 12.65 13.17
C LYS A 157 0.52 11.61 14.28
N ASN A 158 -0.58 10.97 14.69
CA ASN A 158 -0.64 9.97 15.75
C ASN A 158 -0.49 8.53 15.22
N ASN A 159 0.03 8.37 13.99
CA ASN A 159 0.18 7.08 13.31
C ASN A 159 -1.15 6.35 13.03
N ARG A 160 -2.30 7.03 13.04
CA ARG A 160 -3.58 6.43 12.72
C ARG A 160 -3.81 6.44 11.22
N VAL A 161 -4.32 5.34 10.71
CA VAL A 161 -4.65 5.17 9.29
C VAL A 161 -5.81 6.09 8.92
N ILE A 162 -5.63 6.93 7.91
CA ILE A 162 -6.66 7.82 7.33
C ILE A 162 -6.97 7.51 5.87
N ALA A 163 -6.13 6.72 5.21
CA ALA A 163 -6.42 6.12 3.92
C ALA A 163 -5.55 4.87 3.69
N VAL A 164 -6.06 3.90 2.91
CA VAL A 164 -5.39 2.64 2.57
C VAL A 164 -5.33 2.49 1.05
N GLY A 165 -4.24 1.91 0.57
CA GLY A 165 -4.02 1.58 -0.84
C GLY A 165 -2.85 2.36 -1.43
N ASN A 166 -2.25 1.82 -2.49
CA ASN A 166 -1.04 2.37 -3.07
C ASN A 166 -1.36 3.48 -4.09
N PRO A 167 -0.96 4.75 -3.82
CA PRO A 167 -1.22 5.89 -4.70
C PRO A 167 -0.42 5.85 -6.00
N VAL A 168 0.67 5.07 -6.06
CA VAL A 168 1.48 4.91 -7.27
C VAL A 168 0.78 4.03 -8.29
N TYR A 169 0.05 3.01 -7.84
CA TYR A 169 -0.68 2.10 -8.73
C TYR A 169 -2.07 2.60 -9.12
N ASN A 170 -2.70 3.43 -8.27
CA ASN A 170 -4.09 3.78 -8.44
C ASN A 170 -4.33 5.30 -8.37
N PRO A 171 -4.67 5.95 -9.50
CA PRO A 171 -4.92 7.39 -9.53
C PRO A 171 -6.06 7.86 -8.62
N LYS A 172 -7.06 7.01 -8.35
CA LYS A 172 -8.15 7.35 -7.41
C LYS A 172 -7.64 7.39 -5.98
N ILE A 173 -6.75 6.46 -5.61
CA ILE A 173 -6.08 6.46 -4.30
C ILE A 173 -5.16 7.68 -4.18
N LYS A 174 -4.39 7.99 -5.23
CA LYS A 174 -3.57 9.21 -5.27
C LYS A 174 -4.42 10.45 -4.99
N LYS A 175 -5.53 10.61 -5.72
CA LYS A 175 -6.48 11.72 -5.50
C LYS A 175 -7.03 11.76 -4.07
N LEU A 176 -7.34 10.59 -3.49
CA LEU A 176 -7.79 10.50 -2.09
C LEU A 176 -6.71 10.98 -1.12
N TYR A 177 -5.44 10.59 -1.30
CA TYR A 177 -4.33 11.02 -0.46
C TYR A 177 -4.16 12.54 -0.52
N PHE A 178 -4.14 13.13 -1.71
CA PHE A 178 -4.03 14.57 -1.88
C PHE A 178 -5.21 15.32 -1.22
N LYS A 179 -6.44 14.81 -1.39
CA LYS A 179 -7.61 15.38 -0.71
C LYS A 179 -7.45 15.36 0.81
N LYS A 180 -7.07 14.20 1.39
CA LYS A 180 -6.88 14.06 2.84
C LYS A 180 -5.76 14.96 3.37
N LEU A 181 -4.65 15.07 2.66
CA LEU A 181 -3.55 15.96 3.04
C LEU A 181 -3.98 17.43 2.94
N PHE A 182 -4.67 17.82 1.87
CA PHE A 182 -5.17 19.19 1.72
C PHE A 182 -6.13 19.60 2.85
N GLU A 183 -7.01 18.69 3.26
CA GLU A 183 -7.95 18.92 4.38
C GLU A 183 -7.24 19.02 5.75
N SER A 184 -5.95 18.61 5.82
CA SER A 184 -5.17 18.48 7.06
C SER A 184 -4.20 19.63 7.30
N PHE A 185 -3.96 20.48 6.31
CA PHE A 185 -3.01 21.60 6.34
C PHE A 185 -3.68 22.95 6.00
#